data_3dc3f6532d249321c7e55bcd9f2090d3
#
_entry.id   3dc3f6532d249321c7e55bcd9f2090d3
#
_cell.length_a   1.000
_cell.length_b   1.000
_cell.length_c   1.000
_cell.angle_alpha   90.00
_cell.angle_beta   90.00
_cell.angle_gamma   90.00
#
_symmetry.space_group_name_H-M   'P 1'
#
loop_
_entity.id
_entity.type
_entity.pdbx_description
1 polymer ?
#
loop_
_entity_poly.entity_id
_entity_poly.type
_entity_poly.pdbx_seq_one_letter_code
_entity_poly.pdbx_strand_id
1 'polypeptide(L)'
;MEMEVMDKKGRVKVKGYEILMASFGDVDKTKMSWQKPVQAKGTTVIFTESPGEIGLIEVYTPSNGKTRKIKASPENKDMVGSEAMITSMTTRDPDELAFMFLPPQEVNGKNCYTIVVKDKEFKDQARGELLVEMDTYRVVQISVFDMYGKQTSLVELSDYQALDGPGNKMQPMHIVSKDLKNKKTTDMRVLKIATRTDLSEDDFKLPVGPDM
;
A
#
# COMPACT_ATOMS: atom_id res chain seq x y z
N MET A 1 2.67 6.61 -10.74
CA MET A 1 1.68 7.01 -9.71
C MET A 1 1.97 8.42 -9.24
N GLU A 2 0.94 9.20 -8.95
CA GLU A 2 1.05 10.51 -8.31
C GLU A 2 0.27 10.52 -7.00
N MET A 3 0.77 11.21 -6.00
CA MET A 3 0.18 11.24 -4.67
C MET A 3 0.20 12.66 -4.13
N GLU A 4 -0.95 13.12 -3.67
CA GLU A 4 -1.09 14.36 -2.89
C GLU A 4 -1.30 14.02 -1.42
N VAL A 5 -0.48 14.61 -0.57
CA VAL A 5 -0.58 14.42 0.88
C VAL A 5 -0.94 15.74 1.52
N MET A 6 -2.12 15.82 2.11
CA MET A 6 -2.60 16.99 2.84
C MET A 6 -2.44 16.76 4.35
N ASP A 7 -1.73 17.65 5.01
CA ASP A 7 -1.57 17.62 6.47
C ASP A 7 -2.75 18.30 7.21
N LYS A 8 -2.76 18.19 8.54
CA LYS A 8 -3.78 18.79 9.42
C LYS A 8 -3.92 20.32 9.32
N LYS A 9 -2.96 20.99 8.66
CA LYS A 9 -2.96 22.45 8.44
C LYS A 9 -3.38 22.79 7.00
N GLY A 10 -3.81 21.81 6.21
CA GLY A 10 -4.21 21.99 4.82
C GLY A 10 -3.03 22.17 3.84
N ARG A 11 -1.79 21.94 4.25
CA ARG A 11 -0.64 22.03 3.37
C ARG A 11 -0.55 20.78 2.52
N VAL A 12 -0.49 20.96 1.21
CA VAL A 12 -0.41 19.86 0.24
C VAL A 12 1.03 19.65 -0.20
N LYS A 13 1.46 18.38 -0.22
CA LYS A 13 2.72 17.94 -0.81
C LYS A 13 2.42 16.96 -1.93
N VAL A 14 2.93 17.25 -3.12
CA VAL A 14 2.80 16.36 -4.28
C VAL A 14 4.03 15.48 -4.38
N LYS A 15 3.81 14.17 -4.54
CA LYS A 15 4.86 13.17 -4.75
C LYS A 15 4.51 12.36 -6.00
N GLY A 16 5.51 12.03 -6.80
CA GLY A 16 5.37 11.16 -7.96
C GLY A 16 6.27 9.95 -7.83
N TYR A 17 5.78 8.78 -8.23
CA TYR A 17 6.49 7.53 -8.11
C TYR A 17 6.38 6.69 -9.37
N GLU A 18 7.43 5.96 -9.65
CA GLU A 18 7.41 4.75 -10.46
C GLU A 18 7.48 3.54 -9.54
N ILE A 19 6.63 2.54 -9.77
CA ILE A 19 6.55 1.35 -8.94
C ILE A 19 6.63 0.14 -9.86
N LEU A 20 7.54 -0.79 -9.52
CA LEU A 20 7.62 -2.13 -10.08
C LEU A 20 7.24 -3.14 -9.00
N MET A 21 6.47 -4.14 -9.37
CA MET A 21 6.06 -5.24 -8.48
C MET A 21 6.22 -6.56 -9.23
N ALA A 22 6.85 -7.54 -8.62
CA ALA A 22 6.98 -8.88 -9.17
C ALA A 22 7.18 -9.92 -8.06
N SER A 23 6.76 -11.15 -8.36
CA SER A 23 7.02 -12.33 -7.52
C SER A 23 8.09 -13.19 -8.19
N PHE A 24 9.06 -13.65 -7.42
CA PHE A 24 10.14 -14.55 -7.83
C PHE A 24 10.10 -15.80 -6.93
N GLY A 25 9.37 -16.82 -7.38
CA GLY A 25 9.00 -17.96 -6.51
C GLY A 25 8.11 -17.47 -5.38
N ASP A 26 8.53 -17.74 -4.14
CA ASP A 26 7.81 -17.33 -2.92
C ASP A 26 8.23 -15.94 -2.41
N VAL A 27 9.07 -15.21 -3.15
CA VAL A 27 9.57 -13.90 -2.75
C VAL A 27 8.87 -12.80 -3.54
N ASP A 28 8.17 -11.92 -2.86
CA ASP A 28 7.57 -10.73 -3.46
C ASP A 28 8.49 -9.54 -3.33
N LYS A 29 8.69 -8.82 -4.43
CA LYS A 29 9.50 -7.60 -4.47
C LYS A 29 8.70 -6.43 -5.01
N THR A 30 8.80 -5.31 -4.30
CA THR A 30 8.25 -4.01 -4.73
C THR A 30 9.37 -2.98 -4.73
N LYS A 31 9.65 -2.37 -5.88
CA LYS A 31 10.58 -1.26 -6.02
C LYS A 31 9.82 0.01 -6.30
N MET A 32 10.05 1.03 -5.50
CA MET A 32 9.46 2.34 -5.63
C MET A 32 10.55 3.40 -5.81
N SER A 33 10.47 4.17 -6.90
CA SER A 33 11.42 5.23 -7.24
C SER A 33 10.72 6.57 -7.31
N TRP A 34 11.20 7.56 -6.54
CA TRP A 34 10.66 8.93 -6.54
C TRP A 34 10.96 9.63 -7.84
N GLN A 35 9.93 10.19 -8.46
CA GLN A 35 10.02 11.05 -9.64
C GLN A 35 9.76 12.53 -9.30
N LYS A 36 8.96 12.77 -8.24
CA LYS A 36 8.63 14.10 -7.70
C LYS A 36 8.68 14.08 -6.17
N PRO A 37 9.04 15.18 -5.52
CA PRO A 37 9.63 16.41 -6.05
C PRO A 37 11.07 16.20 -6.56
N VAL A 38 11.61 17.18 -7.29
CA VAL A 38 12.96 17.09 -7.89
C VAL A 38 14.04 16.79 -6.85
N GLN A 39 13.91 17.32 -5.62
CA GLN A 39 14.87 17.10 -4.53
C GLN A 39 14.90 15.65 -4.03
N ALA A 40 13.82 14.91 -4.23
CA ALA A 40 13.71 13.50 -3.85
C ALA A 40 13.90 12.54 -5.03
N LYS A 41 14.04 13.07 -6.26
CA LYS A 41 14.14 12.27 -7.48
C LYS A 41 15.32 11.28 -7.38
N GLY A 42 15.03 10.02 -7.73
CA GLY A 42 16.00 8.92 -7.67
C GLY A 42 16.10 8.25 -6.30
N THR A 43 15.49 8.80 -5.23
CA THR A 43 15.29 8.03 -4.00
C THR A 43 14.57 6.74 -4.36
N THR A 44 15.13 5.61 -3.94
CA THR A 44 14.58 4.30 -4.29
C THR A 44 14.39 3.49 -3.02
N VAL A 45 13.23 2.86 -2.90
CA VAL A 45 12.90 1.93 -1.82
C VAL A 45 12.55 0.59 -2.43
N ILE A 46 13.12 -0.47 -1.88
CA ILE A 46 12.80 -1.85 -2.25
C ILE A 46 12.23 -2.55 -1.03
N PHE A 47 11.08 -3.15 -1.18
CA PHE A 47 10.49 -4.09 -0.23
C PHE A 47 10.73 -5.49 -0.74
N THR A 48 11.16 -6.35 0.15
CA THR A 48 11.28 -7.80 -0.11
C THR A 48 10.51 -8.53 0.99
N GLU A 49 9.59 -9.36 0.59
CA GLU A 49 8.76 -10.17 1.49
C GLU A 49 8.91 -11.65 1.12
N SER A 50 9.08 -12.49 2.14
CA SER A 50 9.14 -13.94 2.03
C SER A 50 8.20 -14.55 3.06
N PRO A 51 7.55 -15.68 2.78
CA PRO A 51 6.67 -16.35 3.73
C PRO A 51 7.38 -16.67 5.04
N GLY A 52 6.76 -16.33 6.17
CA GLY A 52 7.30 -16.63 7.50
C GLY A 52 8.49 -15.77 7.94
N GLU A 53 8.90 -14.79 7.15
CA GLU A 53 10.00 -13.87 7.48
C GLU A 53 9.50 -12.43 7.70
N ILE A 54 10.24 -11.69 8.55
CA ILE A 54 10.00 -10.25 8.65
C ILE A 54 10.55 -9.60 7.39
N GLY A 55 9.71 -8.94 6.61
CA GLY A 55 10.09 -8.29 5.36
C GLY A 55 11.27 -7.33 5.51
N LEU A 56 12.01 -7.13 4.44
CA LEU A 56 13.18 -6.25 4.36
C LEU A 56 12.84 -4.99 3.57
N ILE A 57 13.24 -3.83 4.09
CA ILE A 57 13.16 -2.54 3.40
C ILE A 57 14.58 -2.06 3.13
N GLU A 58 14.90 -1.82 1.86
CA GLU A 58 16.16 -1.22 1.44
C GLU A 58 15.88 0.18 0.87
N VAL A 59 16.60 1.17 1.36
CA VAL A 59 16.41 2.58 0.95
C VAL A 59 17.71 3.14 0.42
N TYR A 60 17.68 3.66 -0.81
CA TYR A 60 18.78 4.45 -1.39
C TYR A 60 18.37 5.92 -1.45
N THR A 61 19.28 6.81 -1.03
CA THR A 61 19.09 8.26 -1.06
C THR A 61 20.17 8.92 -1.91
N PRO A 62 19.84 9.45 -3.10
CA PRO A 62 20.84 10.02 -4.02
C PRO A 62 21.64 11.20 -3.46
N SER A 63 21.00 12.05 -2.63
CA SER A 63 21.64 13.27 -2.10
C SER A 63 22.88 13.01 -1.24
N ASN A 64 23.04 11.80 -0.73
CA ASN A 64 24.19 11.41 0.08
C ASN A 64 24.80 10.06 -0.35
N GLY A 65 24.30 9.45 -1.42
CA GLY A 65 24.76 8.15 -1.93
C GLY A 65 24.59 6.97 -0.98
N LYS A 66 23.82 7.13 0.11
CA LYS A 66 23.72 6.12 1.17
C LYS A 66 22.58 5.15 0.94
N THR A 67 22.90 3.89 1.24
CA THR A 67 21.91 2.82 1.36
C THR A 67 21.68 2.47 2.82
N ARG A 68 20.42 2.21 3.18
CA ARG A 68 20.02 1.70 4.49
C ARG A 68 19.18 0.45 4.31
N LYS A 69 19.35 -0.52 5.21
CA LYS A 69 18.50 -1.72 5.31
C LYS A 69 17.82 -1.72 6.68
N ILE A 70 16.51 -1.90 6.67
CA ILE A 70 15.67 -1.92 7.86
C ILE A 70 14.64 -3.05 7.76
N LYS A 71 14.23 -3.59 8.89
CA LYS A 71 13.13 -4.56 8.93
C LYS A 71 11.80 -3.85 8.72
N ALA A 72 10.87 -4.49 8.00
CA ALA A 72 9.53 -3.98 7.78
C ALA A 72 8.69 -4.16 9.04
N SER A 73 8.86 -3.30 10.04
CA SER A 73 8.07 -3.28 11.27
C SER A 73 7.10 -2.10 11.29
N PRO A 74 6.00 -2.17 12.07
CA PRO A 74 5.09 -1.04 12.25
C PRO A 74 5.77 0.26 12.70
N GLU A 75 6.89 0.15 13.41
CA GLU A 75 7.67 1.29 13.92
C GLU A 75 8.45 2.03 12.82
N ASN A 76 8.73 1.35 11.71
CA ASN A 76 9.48 1.91 10.57
C ASN A 76 8.58 2.50 9.46
N LYS A 77 7.28 2.60 9.69
CA LYS A 77 6.29 3.09 8.71
C LYS A 77 6.59 4.50 8.19
N ASP A 78 7.05 5.39 9.05
CA ASP A 78 7.32 6.79 8.71
C ASP A 78 8.50 6.96 7.75
N MET A 79 9.40 5.98 7.67
CA MET A 79 10.58 6.06 6.81
C MET A 79 10.26 5.94 5.32
N VAL A 80 9.10 5.42 4.97
CA VAL A 80 8.69 5.18 3.57
C VAL A 80 7.67 6.20 3.07
N GLY A 81 7.25 7.13 3.92
CA GLY A 81 6.54 8.34 3.50
C GLY A 81 5.02 8.33 3.61
N SER A 82 4.37 7.24 3.89
CA SER A 82 2.98 7.22 4.39
C SER A 82 2.60 5.83 4.91
N GLU A 83 1.83 5.77 6.01
CA GLU A 83 1.29 4.52 6.58
C GLU A 83 0.45 3.73 5.56
N ALA A 84 -0.26 4.42 4.68
CA ALA A 84 -1.10 3.80 3.66
C ALA A 84 -0.29 2.98 2.65
N MET A 85 0.94 3.36 2.33
CA MET A 85 1.76 2.64 1.35
C MET A 85 2.32 1.34 1.92
N ILE A 86 2.79 1.33 3.15
CA ILE A 86 3.32 0.09 3.75
C ILE A 86 2.19 -0.91 3.98
N THR A 87 1.05 -0.45 4.49
CA THR A 87 -0.11 -1.33 4.74
C THR A 87 -0.71 -1.90 3.44
N SER A 88 -0.59 -1.18 2.32
CA SER A 88 -1.05 -1.67 1.00
C SER A 88 -0.02 -2.53 0.28
N MET A 89 1.23 -2.55 0.74
CA MET A 89 2.32 -3.34 0.15
C MET A 89 2.58 -4.65 0.87
N THR A 90 2.16 -4.79 2.13
CA THR A 90 2.29 -6.05 2.87
C THR A 90 1.14 -6.98 2.52
N THR A 91 1.42 -8.05 1.79
CA THR A 91 0.49 -9.15 1.55
C THR A 91 0.47 -10.01 2.81
N ARG A 92 -0.65 -10.02 3.54
CA ARG A 92 -0.83 -10.96 4.64
C ARG A 92 -1.39 -12.27 4.10
N ASP A 93 -0.90 -13.37 4.63
CA ASP A 93 -1.46 -14.68 4.35
C ASP A 93 -2.93 -14.69 4.84
N PRO A 94 -3.92 -14.96 3.96
CA PRO A 94 -5.31 -15.08 4.36
C PRO A 94 -5.52 -16.12 5.48
N ASP A 95 -4.67 -17.12 5.57
CA ASP A 95 -4.74 -18.16 6.59
C ASP A 95 -4.38 -17.66 8.00
N GLU A 96 -3.69 -16.53 8.11
CA GLU A 96 -3.41 -15.85 9.39
C GLU A 96 -4.58 -14.96 9.85
N LEU A 97 -5.57 -14.75 8.99
CA LEU A 97 -6.67 -13.83 9.23
C LEU A 97 -7.98 -14.57 9.59
N ALA A 98 -8.74 -13.97 10.47
CA ALA A 98 -10.11 -14.36 10.78
C ALA A 98 -11.09 -13.38 10.11
N PHE A 99 -12.09 -13.93 9.43
CA PHE A 99 -13.12 -13.17 8.70
C PHE A 99 -14.49 -13.38 9.34
N MET A 100 -15.28 -12.31 9.39
CA MET A 100 -16.67 -12.35 9.86
C MET A 100 -17.53 -11.45 8.99
N PHE A 101 -18.68 -11.94 8.54
CA PHE A 101 -19.65 -11.14 7.83
C PHE A 101 -20.54 -10.38 8.80
N LEU A 102 -20.75 -9.11 8.53
CA LEU A 102 -21.78 -8.26 9.14
C LEU A 102 -22.94 -8.05 8.16
N PRO A 103 -24.07 -7.49 8.60
CA PRO A 103 -25.15 -7.10 7.70
C PRO A 103 -24.64 -6.24 6.56
N PRO A 104 -25.16 -6.46 5.33
CA PRO A 104 -24.80 -5.66 4.17
C PRO A 104 -25.09 -4.17 4.38
N GLN A 105 -24.31 -3.33 3.70
CA GLN A 105 -24.49 -1.87 3.70
C GLN A 105 -24.59 -1.36 2.27
N GLU A 106 -25.30 -0.24 2.09
CA GLU A 106 -25.28 0.50 0.85
C GLU A 106 -24.25 1.64 0.92
N VAL A 107 -23.36 1.72 -0.05
CA VAL A 107 -22.36 2.77 -0.18
C VAL A 107 -22.40 3.34 -1.59
N ASN A 108 -22.64 4.64 -1.72
CA ASN A 108 -22.73 5.34 -3.01
C ASN A 108 -23.74 4.69 -3.99
N GLY A 109 -24.88 4.20 -3.49
CA GLY A 109 -25.91 3.53 -4.30
C GLY A 109 -25.60 2.09 -4.68
N LYS A 110 -24.59 1.46 -4.08
CA LYS A 110 -24.16 0.09 -4.34
C LYS A 110 -24.27 -0.77 -3.09
N ASN A 111 -24.85 -1.96 -3.24
CA ASN A 111 -24.92 -2.93 -2.16
C ASN A 111 -23.54 -3.57 -1.94
N CYS A 112 -23.08 -3.57 -0.69
CA CYS A 112 -21.77 -4.09 -0.31
C CYS A 112 -21.87 -5.15 0.78
N TYR A 113 -21.09 -6.22 0.65
CA TYR A 113 -20.78 -7.07 1.78
C TYR A 113 -19.93 -6.28 2.78
N THR A 114 -20.21 -6.43 4.07
CA THR A 114 -19.36 -5.91 5.15
C THR A 114 -18.60 -7.08 5.76
N ILE A 115 -17.27 -7.06 5.61
CA ILE A 115 -16.39 -8.14 6.07
C ILE A 115 -15.45 -7.56 7.12
N VAL A 116 -15.54 -8.08 8.35
CA VAL A 116 -14.58 -7.77 9.41
C VAL A 116 -13.39 -8.71 9.27
N VAL A 117 -12.19 -8.14 9.33
CA VAL A 117 -10.92 -8.85 9.26
C VAL A 117 -10.15 -8.60 10.54
N LYS A 118 -9.69 -9.67 11.17
CA LYS A 118 -8.83 -9.63 12.37
C LYS A 118 -7.68 -10.60 12.20
N ASP A 119 -6.56 -10.30 12.82
CA ASP A 119 -5.47 -11.23 12.98
C ASP A 119 -5.87 -12.35 13.96
N LYS A 120 -5.58 -13.61 13.63
CA LYS A 120 -5.90 -14.76 14.49
C LYS A 120 -5.10 -14.79 15.78
N GLU A 121 -3.85 -14.35 15.73
CA GLU A 121 -2.95 -14.36 16.89
C GLU A 121 -3.21 -13.18 17.82
N PHE A 122 -3.60 -12.02 17.28
CA PHE A 122 -3.73 -10.76 18.02
C PHE A 122 -5.20 -10.37 18.24
N LYS A 123 -5.93 -11.17 19.01
CA LYS A 123 -7.39 -11.03 19.24
C LYS A 123 -7.81 -9.65 19.78
N ASP A 124 -6.93 -8.95 20.48
CA ASP A 124 -7.20 -7.66 21.13
C ASP A 124 -6.69 -6.47 20.33
N GLN A 125 -6.22 -6.69 19.10
CA GLN A 125 -5.71 -5.62 18.24
C GLN A 125 -6.78 -5.01 17.34
N ALA A 126 -6.33 -4.00 16.56
CA ALA A 126 -7.13 -3.31 15.56
C ALA A 126 -7.83 -4.29 14.61
N ARG A 127 -9.09 -3.99 14.29
CA ARG A 127 -9.83 -4.72 13.26
C ARG A 127 -9.92 -3.90 11.98
N GLY A 128 -9.91 -4.58 10.85
CA GLY A 128 -10.30 -4.03 9.57
C GLY A 128 -11.76 -4.31 9.27
N GLU A 129 -12.45 -3.39 8.62
CA GLU A 129 -13.74 -3.63 7.98
C GLU A 129 -13.60 -3.32 6.50
N LEU A 130 -13.92 -4.30 5.65
CA LEU A 130 -13.93 -4.18 4.20
C LEU A 130 -15.36 -4.03 3.72
N LEU A 131 -15.63 -3.06 2.87
CA LEU A 131 -16.86 -3.00 2.08
C LEU A 131 -16.54 -3.47 0.68
N VAL A 132 -17.19 -4.58 0.28
CA VAL A 132 -16.97 -5.25 -1.00
C VAL A 132 -18.26 -5.20 -1.81
N GLU A 133 -18.22 -4.53 -2.95
CA GLU A 133 -19.36 -4.42 -3.86
C GLU A 133 -19.87 -5.81 -4.28
N MET A 134 -21.15 -6.08 -4.13
CA MET A 134 -21.72 -7.43 -4.35
C MET A 134 -21.63 -7.89 -5.80
N ASP A 135 -21.81 -6.99 -6.76
CA ASP A 135 -21.87 -7.31 -8.17
C ASP A 135 -20.49 -7.56 -8.80
N THR A 136 -19.46 -6.89 -8.29
CA THR A 136 -18.13 -6.88 -8.90
C THR A 136 -17.06 -7.50 -8.02
N TYR A 137 -17.37 -7.77 -6.75
CA TYR A 137 -16.43 -8.23 -5.71
C TYR A 137 -15.22 -7.29 -5.50
N ARG A 138 -15.40 -5.99 -5.78
CA ARG A 138 -14.36 -4.96 -5.59
C ARG A 138 -14.45 -4.38 -4.20
N VAL A 139 -13.30 -4.24 -3.56
CA VAL A 139 -13.21 -3.53 -2.28
C VAL A 139 -13.37 -2.04 -2.55
N VAL A 140 -14.42 -1.41 -2.08
CA VAL A 140 -14.67 0.02 -2.27
C VAL A 140 -14.25 0.86 -1.08
N GLN A 141 -14.17 0.25 0.11
CA GLN A 141 -13.76 0.93 1.33
C GLN A 141 -13.08 -0.03 2.29
N ILE A 142 -12.07 0.49 3.00
CA ILE A 142 -11.40 -0.19 4.13
C ILE A 142 -11.43 0.76 5.32
N SER A 143 -12.00 0.34 6.44
CA SER A 143 -11.96 1.05 7.71
C SER A 143 -11.11 0.29 8.71
N VAL A 144 -10.25 0.99 9.45
CA VAL A 144 -9.43 0.40 10.51
C VAL A 144 -9.87 0.98 11.85
N PHE A 145 -10.06 0.10 12.81
CA PHE A 145 -10.48 0.46 14.18
C PHE A 145 -9.43 0.00 15.18
N ASP A 146 -9.21 0.80 16.22
CA ASP A 146 -8.35 0.39 17.33
C ASP A 146 -9.05 -0.62 18.26
N MET A 147 -8.34 -1.08 19.28
CA MET A 147 -8.85 -2.03 20.27
C MET A 147 -10.08 -1.53 21.04
N TYR A 148 -10.31 -0.22 21.08
CA TYR A 148 -11.46 0.40 21.73
C TYR A 148 -12.66 0.62 20.81
N GLY A 149 -12.55 0.16 19.54
CA GLY A 149 -13.58 0.32 18.52
C GLY A 149 -13.64 1.72 17.89
N LYS A 150 -12.67 2.58 18.13
CA LYS A 150 -12.57 3.89 17.50
C LYS A 150 -11.94 3.75 16.12
N GLN A 151 -12.60 4.30 15.10
CA GLN A 151 -12.03 4.33 13.74
C GLN A 151 -10.79 5.23 13.71
N THR A 152 -9.70 4.67 13.24
CA THR A 152 -8.39 5.34 13.14
C THR A 152 -7.98 5.66 11.72
N SER A 153 -8.48 4.88 10.74
CA SER A 153 -8.19 5.08 9.32
C SER A 153 -9.39 4.73 8.45
N LEU A 154 -9.48 5.40 7.32
CA LEU A 154 -10.44 5.14 6.25
C LEU A 154 -9.70 5.18 4.91
N VAL A 155 -9.88 4.15 4.09
CA VAL A 155 -9.37 4.09 2.72
C VAL A 155 -10.53 3.88 1.77
N GLU A 156 -10.67 4.74 0.77
CA GLU A 156 -11.66 4.66 -0.29
C GLU A 156 -10.94 4.31 -1.60
N LEU A 157 -11.47 3.33 -2.33
CA LEU A 157 -10.89 2.81 -3.58
C LEU A 157 -11.90 2.97 -4.70
N SER A 158 -11.47 3.54 -5.82
CA SER A 158 -12.35 3.79 -6.98
C SER A 158 -11.59 3.70 -8.30
N ASP A 159 -12.30 3.95 -9.39
CA ASP A 159 -11.77 4.00 -10.76
C ASP A 159 -11.03 2.71 -11.15
N TYR A 160 -11.66 1.56 -10.89
CA TYR A 160 -11.06 0.27 -11.15
C TYR A 160 -10.82 0.04 -12.64
N GLN A 161 -9.58 -0.30 -12.99
CA GLN A 161 -9.16 -0.68 -14.34
C GLN A 161 -8.75 -2.16 -14.38
N ALA A 162 -9.12 -2.86 -15.44
CA ALA A 162 -8.63 -4.22 -15.69
C ALA A 162 -7.14 -4.19 -16.02
N LEU A 163 -6.40 -5.16 -15.49
CA LEU A 163 -5.02 -5.40 -15.86
C LEU A 163 -4.95 -6.41 -17.00
N ASP A 164 -4.04 -6.18 -17.93
CA ASP A 164 -3.72 -7.17 -18.96
C ASP A 164 -3.08 -8.40 -18.28
N GLY A 165 -3.55 -9.58 -18.64
CA GLY A 165 -3.01 -10.84 -18.13
C GLY A 165 -4.06 -11.80 -17.57
N PRO A 166 -3.65 -12.96 -17.06
CA PRO A 166 -4.56 -13.97 -16.55
C PRO A 166 -5.24 -13.53 -15.26
N GLY A 167 -6.50 -13.98 -15.07
CA GLY A 167 -7.20 -13.88 -13.79
C GLY A 167 -8.04 -12.63 -13.59
N ASN A 168 -8.34 -11.86 -14.65
CA ASN A 168 -9.23 -10.68 -14.59
C ASN A 168 -8.93 -9.74 -13.41
N LYS A 169 -7.65 -9.54 -13.11
CA LYS A 169 -7.22 -8.70 -12.00
C LYS A 169 -7.65 -7.25 -12.25
N MET A 170 -8.20 -6.64 -11.21
CA MET A 170 -8.63 -5.25 -11.24
C MET A 170 -7.79 -4.41 -10.29
N GLN A 171 -7.33 -3.25 -10.74
CA GLN A 171 -6.54 -2.31 -9.96
C GLN A 171 -7.34 -1.03 -9.71
N PRO A 172 -7.51 -0.57 -8.46
CA PRO A 172 -8.03 0.77 -8.21
C PRO A 172 -7.02 1.81 -8.69
N MET A 173 -7.47 2.74 -9.52
CA MET A 173 -6.66 3.81 -10.08
C MET A 173 -6.70 5.06 -9.20
N HIS A 174 -7.68 5.16 -8.30
CA HIS A 174 -7.80 6.24 -7.34
C HIS A 174 -8.00 5.67 -5.93
N ILE A 175 -7.16 6.11 -4.99
CA ILE A 175 -7.14 5.66 -3.60
C ILE A 175 -7.04 6.89 -2.71
N VAL A 176 -8.04 7.08 -1.84
CA VAL A 176 -8.04 8.16 -0.85
C VAL A 176 -7.90 7.55 0.53
N SER A 177 -6.80 7.84 1.22
CA SER A 177 -6.55 7.39 2.59
C SER A 177 -6.66 8.55 3.57
N LYS A 178 -7.47 8.38 4.62
CA LYS A 178 -7.67 9.35 5.70
C LYS A 178 -7.16 8.75 7.00
N ASP A 179 -6.06 9.28 7.53
CA ASP A 179 -5.59 9.03 8.89
C ASP A 179 -6.38 9.95 9.84
N LEU A 180 -7.37 9.38 10.50
CA LEU A 180 -8.28 10.13 11.38
C LEU A 180 -7.60 10.54 12.70
N LYS A 181 -6.57 9.80 13.13
CA LYS A 181 -5.80 10.10 14.33
C LYS A 181 -4.93 11.35 14.13
N ASN A 182 -4.21 11.43 13.02
CA ASN A 182 -3.30 12.52 12.71
C ASN A 182 -3.93 13.63 11.84
N LYS A 183 -5.20 13.45 11.43
CA LYS A 183 -5.94 14.37 10.53
C LYS A 183 -5.17 14.64 9.24
N LYS A 184 -4.71 13.57 8.61
CA LYS A 184 -3.95 13.59 7.37
C LYS A 184 -4.74 12.87 6.28
N THR A 185 -4.80 13.46 5.10
CA THR A 185 -5.40 12.83 3.93
C THR A 185 -4.32 12.60 2.87
N THR A 186 -4.35 11.44 2.26
CA THR A 186 -3.49 11.09 1.12
C THR A 186 -4.40 10.72 -0.05
N ASP A 187 -4.34 11.47 -1.14
CA ASP A 187 -5.00 11.17 -2.41
C ASP A 187 -3.94 10.61 -3.35
N MET A 188 -4.16 9.37 -3.82
CA MET A 188 -3.25 8.65 -4.71
C MET A 188 -3.95 8.35 -6.03
N ARG A 189 -3.29 8.70 -7.13
CA ARG A 189 -3.74 8.41 -8.49
C ARG A 189 -2.70 7.58 -9.22
N VAL A 190 -3.11 6.42 -9.71
CA VAL A 190 -2.32 5.62 -10.61
C VAL A 190 -2.53 6.16 -12.02
N LEU A 191 -1.53 6.86 -12.55
CA LEU A 191 -1.66 7.54 -13.85
C LEU A 191 -1.54 6.56 -15.03
N LYS A 192 -0.76 5.50 -14.84
CA LYS A 192 -0.56 4.45 -15.84
C LYS A 192 -0.15 3.16 -15.14
N ILE A 193 -0.67 2.05 -15.61
CA ILE A 193 -0.30 0.71 -15.19
C ILE A 193 -0.10 -0.16 -16.43
N ALA A 194 0.85 -1.07 -16.37
CA ALA A 194 1.10 -2.06 -17.41
C ALA A 194 1.62 -3.34 -16.78
N THR A 195 1.18 -4.48 -17.32
CA THR A 195 1.74 -5.78 -16.98
C THR A 195 3.01 -5.98 -17.79
N ARG A 196 4.08 -6.42 -17.12
CA ARG A 196 5.37 -6.75 -17.72
C ARG A 196 5.73 -8.20 -17.43
N THR A 197 6.21 -8.91 -18.42
CA THR A 197 6.64 -10.31 -18.32
C THR A 197 8.17 -10.47 -18.39
N ASP A 198 8.88 -9.36 -18.61
CA ASP A 198 10.33 -9.28 -18.81
C ASP A 198 11.09 -8.81 -17.57
N LEU A 199 10.41 -8.69 -16.41
CA LEU A 199 11.05 -8.29 -15.17
C LEU A 199 11.93 -9.42 -14.61
N SER A 200 13.13 -9.04 -14.15
CA SER A 200 14.11 -9.91 -13.51
C SER A 200 14.45 -9.40 -12.11
N GLU A 201 15.13 -10.19 -11.31
CA GLU A 201 15.61 -9.74 -10.00
C GLU A 201 16.56 -8.53 -10.06
N ASP A 202 17.25 -8.36 -11.20
CA ASP A 202 18.14 -7.22 -11.42
C ASP A 202 17.38 -5.89 -11.48
N ASP A 203 16.14 -5.89 -11.94
CA ASP A 203 15.28 -4.71 -11.95
C ASP A 203 14.96 -4.22 -10.52
N PHE A 204 15.06 -5.12 -9.52
CA PHE A 204 14.80 -4.85 -8.10
C PHE A 204 16.09 -4.64 -7.28
N LYS A 205 17.15 -4.16 -7.91
CA LYS A 205 18.37 -3.72 -7.20
C LYS A 205 18.34 -2.22 -6.96
N LEU A 206 18.96 -1.80 -5.86
CA LEU A 206 19.20 -0.38 -5.61
C LEU A 206 20.21 0.16 -6.63
N PRO A 207 20.14 1.46 -6.99
CA PRO A 207 21.20 2.10 -7.76
C PRO A 207 22.55 1.96 -7.03
N VAL A 208 23.58 1.61 -7.78
CA VAL A 208 24.97 1.66 -7.27
C VAL A 208 25.34 3.13 -7.18
N GLY A 209 25.72 3.60 -5.98
CA GLY A 209 26.23 4.95 -5.82
C GLY A 209 27.49 5.12 -6.68
N PRO A 210 27.84 6.35 -7.09
CA PRO A 210 29.13 6.57 -7.71
C PRO A 210 30.21 6.06 -6.75
N ASP A 211 31.07 5.20 -7.29
CA ASP A 211 32.26 4.72 -6.57
C ASP A 211 33.03 5.94 -6.02
N MET A 212 33.21 6.00 -4.69
CA MET A 212 34.05 7.00 -4.06
C MET A 212 35.52 6.59 -4.16
#